data_ff9c26cb2f014c1b5008787819a15803
#
_entry.id   ff9c26cb2f014c1b5008787819a15803
#
_cell.length_a   1.000
_cell.length_b   1.000
_cell.length_c   1.000
_cell.angle_alpha   90.00
_cell.angle_beta   90.00
_cell.angle_gamma   90.00
#
_symmetry.space_group_name_H-M   'P 1'
#
loop_
_entity.id
_entity.type
_entity.pdbx_description
1 polymer ?
#
loop_
_entity_poly.entity_id
_entity_poly.type
_entity_poly.pdbx_seq_one_letter_code
_entity_poly.pdbx_strand_id
1 'polypeptide(L)'
;NVFKKNLMTLIGVIHNDHFQWLENKSIDGVIHEKTCKLLNSNIFINKQVNDEIGKKVEESLNQNTSNKYFFGKNFNISRSDNSFIQYQDDIGELILPEPNILGDHQLYNISTSIAASRKIFNVKDQDIKSGIQNISLKGRLQEIKSGKLKKIAGNNRLVVDGGHNISSSYVIANWIKSQTQKVNLVVAMMKDKEHQKFMKSFEGLVNSVTIIDIPNQDGGISKNEFKE
;
A
#
# COMPACT_ATOMS: atom_id res chain seq x y z
N ASN A 1 7.60 -10.27 -17.69
CA ASN A 1 8.56 -9.17 -17.71
C ASN A 1 8.46 -8.42 -19.05
N VAL A 2 8.08 -7.17 -19.02
CA VAL A 2 7.94 -6.32 -20.22
C VAL A 2 9.30 -5.74 -20.64
N PHE A 3 10.24 -5.62 -19.69
CA PHE A 3 11.54 -5.01 -19.91
C PHE A 3 12.65 -6.03 -20.10
N LYS A 4 13.51 -5.82 -21.09
CA LYS A 4 14.72 -6.63 -21.31
C LYS A 4 15.85 -6.25 -20.33
N LYS A 5 15.83 -5.04 -19.80
CA LYS A 5 16.78 -4.50 -18.80
C LYS A 5 16.09 -3.46 -17.94
N ASN A 6 16.34 -3.47 -16.64
CA ASN A 6 15.89 -2.47 -15.69
C ASN A 6 17.06 -2.00 -14.81
N LEU A 7 16.99 -0.79 -14.31
CA LEU A 7 18.00 -0.24 -13.38
C LEU A 7 17.78 -0.76 -11.96
N MET A 8 16.54 -0.97 -11.58
CA MET A 8 16.13 -1.41 -10.26
C MET A 8 14.78 -2.14 -10.31
N THR A 9 14.54 -2.92 -9.29
CA THR A 9 13.23 -3.54 -9.01
C THR A 9 12.84 -3.19 -7.59
N LEU A 10 11.59 -2.75 -7.38
CA LEU A 10 11.02 -2.53 -6.06
C LEU A 10 9.97 -3.62 -5.82
N ILE A 11 10.15 -4.40 -4.75
CA ILE A 11 9.20 -5.40 -4.30
C ILE A 11 8.40 -4.78 -3.16
N GLY A 12 7.11 -4.53 -3.39
CA GLY A 12 6.16 -4.05 -2.39
C GLY A 12 5.81 -5.12 -1.36
N VAL A 13 4.86 -4.80 -0.50
CA VAL A 13 4.31 -5.77 0.46
C VAL A 13 3.61 -6.90 -0.30
N ILE A 14 3.94 -8.14 0.04
CA ILE A 14 3.31 -9.34 -0.53
C ILE A 14 2.17 -9.78 0.39
N HIS A 15 0.99 -9.94 -0.18
CA HIS A 15 -0.24 -10.36 0.48
C HIS A 15 -0.84 -11.58 -0.20
N ASN A 16 -1.78 -12.22 0.49
CA ASN A 16 -2.66 -13.24 -0.07
C ASN A 16 -3.65 -12.59 -1.06
N ASP A 17 -3.20 -12.30 -2.27
CA ASP A 17 -4.01 -11.69 -3.32
C ASP A 17 -3.62 -12.27 -4.68
N HIS A 18 -4.51 -12.15 -5.67
CA HIS A 18 -4.28 -12.61 -7.04
C HIS A 18 -4.10 -14.13 -7.22
N PHE A 19 -4.56 -14.95 -6.27
CA PHE A 19 -4.44 -16.42 -6.35
C PHE A 19 -5.12 -17.01 -7.59
N GLN A 20 -6.13 -16.37 -8.14
CA GLN A 20 -6.83 -16.83 -9.33
C GLN A 20 -5.96 -16.92 -10.58
N TRP A 21 -4.84 -16.19 -10.60
CA TRP A 21 -3.92 -16.13 -11.73
C TRP A 21 -2.69 -17.03 -11.56
N LEU A 22 -2.57 -17.76 -10.46
CA LEU A 22 -1.41 -18.56 -10.12
C LEU A 22 -1.72 -20.04 -10.21
N GLU A 23 -0.78 -20.82 -10.76
CA GLU A 23 -0.84 -22.29 -10.74
C GLU A 23 -0.82 -22.80 -9.29
N ASN A 24 0.10 -22.30 -8.48
CA ASN A 24 0.13 -22.54 -7.05
C ASN A 24 -0.62 -21.43 -6.30
N LYS A 25 -1.86 -21.72 -5.93
CA LYS A 25 -2.77 -20.80 -5.21
C LYS A 25 -2.39 -20.61 -3.72
N SER A 26 -1.14 -20.23 -3.46
CA SER A 26 -0.57 -20.05 -2.13
C SER A 26 0.26 -18.78 -2.04
N ILE A 27 0.61 -18.35 -0.83
CA ILE A 27 1.54 -17.24 -0.61
C ILE A 27 2.91 -17.52 -1.23
N ASP A 28 3.38 -18.77 -1.23
CA ASP A 28 4.64 -19.16 -1.83
C ASP A 28 4.59 -19.01 -3.37
N GLY A 29 3.42 -19.29 -3.98
CA GLY A 29 3.16 -19.00 -5.39
C GLY A 29 3.26 -17.52 -5.71
N VAL A 30 2.69 -16.65 -4.86
CA VAL A 30 2.80 -15.18 -5.02
C VAL A 30 4.25 -14.73 -4.89
N ILE A 31 4.98 -15.22 -3.89
CA ILE A 31 6.39 -14.91 -3.69
C ILE A 31 7.20 -15.32 -4.92
N HIS A 32 7.01 -16.56 -5.39
CA HIS A 32 7.69 -17.07 -6.58
C HIS A 32 7.43 -16.17 -7.80
N GLU A 33 6.17 -15.84 -8.09
CA GLU A 33 5.82 -14.97 -9.23
C GLU A 33 6.47 -13.58 -9.15
N LYS A 34 6.59 -13.03 -7.93
CA LYS A 34 7.22 -11.72 -7.72
C LYS A 34 8.75 -11.74 -7.76
N THR A 35 9.38 -12.91 -7.58
CA THR A 35 10.84 -13.03 -7.42
C THR A 35 11.54 -13.85 -8.52
N CYS A 36 10.85 -14.76 -9.21
CA CYS A 36 11.48 -15.75 -10.12
C CYS A 36 12.10 -15.17 -11.39
N LYS A 37 11.60 -14.04 -11.89
CA LYS A 37 12.05 -13.46 -13.18
C LYS A 37 12.63 -12.06 -13.02
N LEU A 38 13.35 -11.83 -11.94
CA LEU A 38 14.02 -10.55 -11.73
C LEU A 38 15.32 -10.52 -12.56
N LEU A 39 15.45 -9.47 -13.35
CA LEU A 39 16.67 -9.21 -14.10
C LEU A 39 17.77 -8.77 -13.11
N ASN A 40 19.03 -8.99 -13.48
CA ASN A 40 20.18 -8.51 -12.72
C ASN A 40 20.11 -6.99 -12.58
N SER A 41 19.67 -6.53 -11.44
CA SER A 41 19.50 -5.11 -11.10
C SER A 41 19.59 -4.93 -9.59
N ASN A 42 19.48 -3.71 -9.10
CA ASN A 42 19.32 -3.47 -7.67
C ASN A 42 17.89 -3.79 -7.26
N ILE A 43 17.70 -4.62 -6.23
CA ILE A 43 16.38 -5.05 -5.74
C ILE A 43 16.17 -4.42 -4.37
N PHE A 44 15.09 -3.63 -4.23
CA PHE A 44 14.68 -3.01 -2.98
C PHE A 44 13.42 -3.70 -2.48
N ILE A 45 13.47 -4.24 -1.28
CA ILE A 45 12.42 -5.05 -0.68
C ILE A 45 11.78 -4.26 0.47
N ASN A 46 10.50 -3.96 0.34
CA ASN A 46 9.70 -3.26 1.34
C ASN A 46 9.49 -4.12 2.59
N LYS A 47 9.07 -3.49 3.69
CA LYS A 47 8.57 -4.20 4.87
C LYS A 47 7.48 -5.19 4.45
N GLN A 48 7.61 -6.43 4.85
CA GLN A 48 6.61 -7.45 4.60
C GLN A 48 5.57 -7.49 5.73
N VAL A 49 4.45 -8.21 5.51
CA VAL A 49 3.32 -8.29 6.46
C VAL A 49 3.79 -8.82 7.81
N ASN A 50 4.70 -9.80 7.80
CA ASN A 50 5.30 -10.39 8.98
C ASN A 50 6.69 -10.95 8.65
N ASP A 51 7.42 -11.38 9.68
CA ASP A 51 8.79 -11.90 9.56
C ASP A 51 8.86 -13.22 8.77
N GLU A 52 7.82 -14.06 8.84
CA GLU A 52 7.76 -15.32 8.08
C GLU A 52 7.78 -15.06 6.58
N ILE A 53 6.91 -14.17 6.10
CA ILE A 53 6.87 -13.78 4.68
C ILE A 53 8.18 -13.08 4.30
N GLY A 54 8.71 -12.23 5.17
CA GLY A 54 10.00 -11.58 4.97
C GLY A 54 11.13 -12.59 4.71
N LYS A 55 11.24 -13.62 5.55
CA LYS A 55 12.22 -14.71 5.39
C LYS A 55 12.02 -15.49 4.08
N LYS A 56 10.79 -15.85 3.74
CA LYS A 56 10.48 -16.56 2.49
C LYS A 56 10.87 -15.72 1.26
N VAL A 57 10.64 -14.41 1.28
CA VAL A 57 11.06 -13.50 0.20
C VAL A 57 12.59 -13.46 0.11
N GLU A 58 13.29 -13.36 1.24
CA GLU A 58 14.75 -13.38 1.28
C GLU A 58 15.31 -14.70 0.70
N GLU A 59 14.79 -15.83 1.16
CA GLU A 59 15.16 -17.18 0.69
C GLU A 59 14.93 -17.34 -0.82
N SER A 60 13.81 -16.85 -1.34
CA SER A 60 13.50 -16.92 -2.78
C SER A 60 14.46 -16.10 -3.64
N LEU A 61 15.14 -15.11 -3.05
CA LEU A 61 16.11 -14.26 -3.72
C LEU A 61 17.57 -14.74 -3.54
N ASN A 62 17.84 -15.80 -2.76
CA ASN A 62 19.20 -16.25 -2.45
C ASN A 62 20.05 -16.58 -3.69
N GLN A 63 19.45 -17.16 -4.72
CA GLN A 63 20.14 -17.49 -5.97
C GLN A 63 20.26 -16.30 -6.94
N ASN A 64 19.59 -15.20 -6.68
CA ASN A 64 19.68 -14.01 -7.51
C ASN A 64 20.96 -13.23 -7.19
N THR A 65 21.78 -12.92 -8.19
CA THR A 65 23.09 -12.26 -8.05
C THR A 65 23.01 -10.74 -7.90
N SER A 66 21.81 -10.16 -7.97
CA SER A 66 21.60 -8.71 -7.81
C SER A 66 21.95 -8.23 -6.40
N ASN A 67 22.27 -6.95 -6.27
CA ASN A 67 22.33 -6.30 -4.97
C ASN A 67 20.91 -6.23 -4.37
N LYS A 68 20.76 -6.64 -3.12
CA LYS A 68 19.48 -6.68 -2.42
C LYS A 68 19.49 -5.74 -1.22
N TYR A 69 18.48 -4.91 -1.12
CA TYR A 69 18.31 -3.93 -0.04
C TYR A 69 16.98 -4.17 0.66
N PHE A 70 17.03 -4.62 1.91
CA PHE A 70 15.85 -5.00 2.70
C PHE A 70 15.49 -3.91 3.69
N PHE A 71 14.20 -3.62 3.80
CA PHE A 71 13.67 -2.85 4.92
C PHE A 71 14.06 -3.51 6.25
N GLY A 72 14.43 -2.70 7.23
CA GLY A 72 14.87 -3.17 8.55
C GLY A 72 16.32 -3.69 8.62
N LYS A 73 16.99 -3.89 7.47
CA LYS A 73 18.41 -4.28 7.40
C LYS A 73 19.27 -3.20 6.77
N ASN A 74 18.90 -2.71 5.61
CA ASN A 74 19.66 -1.75 4.81
C ASN A 74 19.09 -0.34 4.85
N PHE A 75 17.81 -0.22 5.11
CA PHE A 75 17.13 1.07 5.30
C PHE A 75 15.94 0.89 6.24
N ASN A 76 15.57 1.98 6.90
CA ASN A 76 14.45 2.00 7.84
C ASN A 76 13.74 3.35 7.83
N ILE A 77 12.53 3.41 8.36
CA ILE A 77 11.77 4.62 8.59
C ILE A 77 10.94 4.48 9.87
N SER A 78 10.87 5.54 10.65
CA SER A 78 10.06 5.60 11.87
C SER A 78 9.47 6.98 12.09
N ARG A 79 8.41 7.07 12.90
CA ARG A 79 7.95 8.34 13.47
C ARG A 79 8.66 8.57 14.79
N SER A 80 9.17 9.78 14.98
CA SER A 80 9.64 10.22 16.30
C SER A 80 8.47 10.77 17.10
N ASP A 81 8.64 10.85 18.42
CA ASP A 81 7.65 11.42 19.36
C ASP A 81 7.31 12.89 19.05
N ASN A 82 8.18 13.59 18.33
CA ASN A 82 8.02 14.99 17.94
C ASN A 82 7.34 15.18 16.57
N SER A 83 6.60 14.21 16.06
CA SER A 83 5.89 14.28 14.77
C SER A 83 6.80 14.42 13.55
N PHE A 84 8.11 14.10 13.70
CA PHE A 84 9.01 14.01 12.56
C PHE A 84 9.13 12.56 12.08
N ILE A 85 9.39 12.40 10.79
CA ILE A 85 9.73 11.13 10.20
C ILE A 85 11.24 11.05 10.08
N GLN A 86 11.81 10.00 10.66
CA GLN A 86 13.22 9.70 10.59
C GLN A 86 13.42 8.53 9.63
N TYR A 87 14.20 8.78 8.60
CA TYR A 87 14.65 7.76 7.65
C TYR A 87 16.16 7.54 7.84
N GLN A 88 16.60 6.29 7.70
CA GLN A 88 18.01 5.89 7.81
C GLN A 88 18.37 4.85 6.77
N ASP A 89 19.55 4.98 6.16
CA ASP A 89 20.20 3.98 5.31
C ASP A 89 21.74 4.03 5.47
N ASP A 90 22.48 3.32 4.61
CA ASP A 90 23.94 3.30 4.62
C ASP A 90 24.60 4.62 4.16
N ILE A 91 23.83 5.52 3.58
CA ILE A 91 24.29 6.87 3.17
C ILE A 91 24.17 7.86 4.35
N GLY A 92 23.24 7.64 5.28
CA GLY A 92 23.01 8.46 6.46
C GLY A 92 21.54 8.69 6.78
N GLU A 93 21.31 9.53 7.79
CA GLU A 93 19.96 9.84 8.29
C GLU A 93 19.34 11.03 7.58
N LEU A 94 18.00 11.00 7.45
CA LEU A 94 17.19 12.12 6.99
C LEU A 94 16.05 12.39 7.93
N ILE A 95 15.89 13.64 8.34
CA ILE A 95 14.66 14.12 8.97
C ILE A 95 13.75 14.63 7.87
N LEU A 96 12.59 14.01 7.78
CA LEU A 96 11.63 14.18 6.69
C LEU A 96 10.37 14.89 7.19
N PRO A 97 9.72 15.69 6.35
CA PRO A 97 8.42 16.25 6.65
C PRO A 97 7.34 15.15 6.65
N GLU A 98 6.23 15.39 7.31
CA GLU A 98 5.05 14.53 7.23
C GLU A 98 4.55 14.46 5.78
N PRO A 99 4.34 13.26 5.22
CA PRO A 99 3.85 13.12 3.86
C PRO A 99 2.38 13.54 3.74
N ASN A 100 2.02 14.11 2.59
CA ASN A 100 0.64 14.50 2.30
C ASN A 100 -0.22 13.30 1.83
N ILE A 101 -0.01 12.13 2.42
CA ILE A 101 -0.78 10.91 2.17
C ILE A 101 -1.08 10.21 3.49
N LEU A 102 -2.25 9.56 3.56
CA LEU A 102 -2.71 8.90 4.78
C LEU A 102 -2.30 7.42 4.83
N GLY A 103 -2.14 6.91 6.05
CA GLY A 103 -1.88 5.50 6.33
C GLY A 103 -0.41 5.17 6.55
N ASP A 104 -0.10 4.53 7.68
CA ASP A 104 1.28 4.21 8.09
C ASP A 104 2.02 3.28 7.12
N HIS A 105 1.29 2.41 6.39
CA HIS A 105 1.86 1.58 5.35
C HIS A 105 2.53 2.39 4.23
N GLN A 106 2.11 3.64 4.01
CA GLN A 106 2.73 4.52 3.02
C GLN A 106 4.14 4.96 3.43
N LEU A 107 4.44 5.02 4.73
CA LEU A 107 5.80 5.30 5.18
C LEU A 107 6.78 4.23 4.69
N TYR A 108 6.37 2.96 4.71
CA TYR A 108 7.21 1.87 4.20
C TYR A 108 7.39 1.95 2.68
N ASN A 109 6.36 2.37 1.93
CA ASN A 109 6.47 2.61 0.49
C ASN A 109 7.41 3.78 0.21
N ILE A 110 7.30 4.87 0.98
CA ILE A 110 8.19 6.03 0.91
C ILE A 110 9.63 5.61 1.20
N SER A 111 9.88 4.86 2.27
CA SER A 111 11.24 4.43 2.63
C SER A 111 11.91 3.61 1.53
N THR A 112 11.18 2.69 0.92
CA THR A 112 11.69 1.90 -0.21
C THR A 112 12.00 2.78 -1.42
N SER A 113 11.15 3.78 -1.69
CA SER A 113 11.38 4.73 -2.77
C SER A 113 12.59 5.63 -2.52
N ILE A 114 12.78 6.09 -1.27
CA ILE A 114 13.96 6.89 -0.88
C ILE A 114 15.23 6.06 -1.02
N ALA A 115 15.25 4.82 -0.49
CA ALA A 115 16.40 3.93 -0.59
C ALA A 115 16.81 3.73 -2.06
N ALA A 116 15.85 3.44 -2.93
CA ALA A 116 16.09 3.28 -4.34
C ALA A 116 16.60 4.57 -5.01
N SER A 117 15.98 5.70 -4.70
CA SER A 117 16.34 7.00 -5.29
C SER A 117 17.75 7.44 -4.88
N ARG A 118 18.10 7.34 -3.60
CA ARG A 118 19.43 7.69 -3.10
C ARG A 118 20.52 6.79 -3.68
N LYS A 119 20.26 5.47 -3.70
CA LYS A 119 21.25 4.48 -4.14
C LYS A 119 21.52 4.50 -5.64
N ILE A 120 20.49 4.77 -6.45
CA ILE A 120 20.59 4.68 -7.92
C ILE A 120 20.80 6.04 -8.59
N PHE A 121 20.19 7.11 -8.07
CA PHE A 121 20.13 8.40 -8.74
C PHE A 121 20.89 9.51 -7.98
N ASN A 122 21.45 9.22 -6.81
CA ASN A 122 22.14 10.22 -5.97
C ASN A 122 21.31 11.51 -5.77
N VAL A 123 20.01 11.32 -5.44
CA VAL A 123 19.06 12.42 -5.27
C VAL A 123 19.41 13.24 -4.03
N LYS A 124 19.34 14.56 -4.13
CA LYS A 124 19.60 15.47 -3.00
C LYS A 124 18.52 15.36 -1.94
N ASP A 125 18.88 15.52 -0.68
CA ASP A 125 17.97 15.46 0.46
C ASP A 125 16.80 16.47 0.34
N GLN A 126 17.08 17.66 -0.21
CA GLN A 126 16.04 18.67 -0.43
C GLN A 126 15.01 18.23 -1.47
N ASP A 127 15.42 17.52 -2.51
CA ASP A 127 14.50 17.00 -3.54
C ASP A 127 13.63 15.87 -2.97
N ILE A 128 14.20 15.03 -2.09
CA ILE A 128 13.45 13.99 -1.36
C ILE A 128 12.37 14.65 -0.48
N LYS A 129 12.76 15.65 0.34
CA LYS A 129 11.81 16.38 1.21
C LYS A 129 10.68 17.04 0.41
N SER A 130 11.03 17.71 -0.68
CA SER A 130 10.06 18.31 -1.59
C SER A 130 9.14 17.26 -2.24
N GLY A 131 9.69 16.14 -2.68
CA GLY A 131 8.93 15.02 -3.24
C GLY A 131 7.89 14.49 -2.25
N ILE A 132 8.27 14.28 -0.98
CA ILE A 132 7.38 13.77 0.07
C ILE A 132 6.22 14.74 0.32
N GLN A 133 6.46 16.04 0.39
CA GLN A 133 5.41 17.04 0.60
C GLN A 133 4.43 17.13 -0.58
N ASN A 134 4.89 16.79 -1.78
CA ASN A 134 4.09 16.86 -3.01
C ASN A 134 3.49 15.51 -3.44
N ILE A 135 3.64 14.44 -2.65
CA ILE A 135 3.03 13.15 -2.96
C ILE A 135 1.51 13.31 -3.06
N SER A 136 0.94 12.78 -4.14
CA SER A 136 -0.49 12.65 -4.33
C SER A 136 -0.81 11.28 -4.92
N LEU A 137 -1.52 10.45 -4.16
CA LEU A 137 -1.95 9.12 -4.58
C LEU A 137 -3.47 9.10 -4.71
N LYS A 138 -3.94 9.02 -5.95
CA LYS A 138 -5.38 8.95 -6.22
C LYS A 138 -5.95 7.62 -5.72
N GLY A 139 -7.07 7.69 -4.98
CA GLY A 139 -7.75 6.51 -4.47
C GLY A 139 -6.94 5.68 -3.46
N ARG A 140 -6.07 6.32 -2.68
CA ARG A 140 -5.35 5.71 -1.56
C ARG A 140 -5.53 6.56 -0.31
N LEU A 141 -6.61 6.29 0.46
CA LEU A 141 -7.09 7.13 1.55
C LEU A 141 -7.09 8.62 1.16
N GLN A 142 -7.46 8.88 -0.08
CA GLN A 142 -7.40 10.22 -0.68
C GLN A 142 -8.49 11.10 -0.11
N GLU A 143 -8.13 12.19 0.55
CA GLU A 143 -9.08 13.20 0.96
C GLU A 143 -9.52 14.07 -0.22
N ILE A 144 -10.82 14.12 -0.48
CA ILE A 144 -11.41 14.93 -1.55
C ILE A 144 -11.78 16.29 -1.00
N LYS A 145 -11.02 17.31 -1.39
CA LYS A 145 -11.16 18.70 -0.90
C LYS A 145 -12.03 19.59 -1.79
N SER A 146 -12.33 19.18 -3.03
CA SER A 146 -13.09 19.97 -3.98
C SER A 146 -13.86 19.09 -4.98
N GLY A 147 -14.67 19.69 -5.84
CA GLY A 147 -15.44 19.02 -6.89
C GLY A 147 -16.88 18.68 -6.48
N LYS A 148 -17.62 18.02 -7.38
CA LYS A 148 -19.06 17.75 -7.21
C LYS A 148 -19.37 16.91 -5.98
N LEU A 149 -18.63 15.82 -5.75
CA LEU A 149 -18.84 14.97 -4.60
C LEU A 149 -18.58 15.70 -3.26
N LYS A 150 -17.54 16.55 -3.20
CA LYS A 150 -17.29 17.35 -2.00
C LYS A 150 -18.37 18.39 -1.74
N LYS A 151 -18.97 18.98 -2.79
CA LYS A 151 -20.11 19.87 -2.65
C LYS A 151 -21.32 19.16 -2.04
N ILE A 152 -21.59 17.90 -2.45
CA ILE A 152 -22.65 17.06 -1.88
C ILE A 152 -22.35 16.71 -0.42
N ALA A 153 -21.11 16.34 -0.12
CA ALA A 153 -20.68 16.01 1.24
C ALA A 153 -20.71 17.23 2.21
N GLY A 154 -20.78 18.45 1.69
CA GLY A 154 -20.83 19.67 2.49
C GLY A 154 -19.63 19.80 3.41
N ASN A 155 -19.87 19.98 4.72
CA ASN A 155 -18.84 20.10 5.74
C ASN A 155 -18.20 18.76 6.14
N ASN A 156 -18.77 17.62 5.72
CA ASN A 156 -18.22 16.32 6.06
C ASN A 156 -16.87 16.12 5.34
N ARG A 157 -15.94 15.48 6.05
CA ARG A 157 -14.71 14.97 5.45
C ARG A 157 -15.05 13.83 4.49
N LEU A 158 -14.53 13.88 3.28
CA LEU A 158 -14.74 12.85 2.27
C LEU A 158 -13.40 12.21 1.90
N VAL A 159 -13.29 10.91 2.12
CA VAL A 159 -12.08 10.13 1.81
C VAL A 159 -12.44 9.00 0.86
N VAL A 160 -11.61 8.76 -0.15
CA VAL A 160 -11.80 7.71 -1.14
C VAL A 160 -10.61 6.76 -1.13
N ASP A 161 -10.90 5.47 -1.14
CA ASP A 161 -9.90 4.40 -1.27
C ASP A 161 -10.33 3.35 -2.31
N GLY A 162 -9.40 2.83 -3.09
CA GLY A 162 -9.62 1.76 -4.06
C GLY A 162 -9.38 0.36 -3.49
N GLY A 163 -9.31 0.22 -2.17
CA GLY A 163 -9.13 -1.06 -1.49
C GLY A 163 -10.28 -2.02 -1.78
N HIS A 164 -9.94 -3.26 -2.12
CA HIS A 164 -10.90 -4.28 -2.54
C HIS A 164 -10.49 -5.70 -2.10
N ASN A 165 -9.50 -5.82 -1.25
CA ASN A 165 -9.03 -7.09 -0.69
C ASN A 165 -8.89 -7.00 0.84
N ILE A 166 -8.72 -8.14 1.51
CA ILE A 166 -8.63 -8.24 2.96
C ILE A 166 -7.49 -7.36 3.52
N SER A 167 -6.35 -7.32 2.85
CA SER A 167 -5.21 -6.52 3.32
C SER A 167 -5.51 -5.03 3.31
N SER A 168 -6.18 -4.54 2.27
CA SER A 168 -6.61 -3.14 2.20
C SER A 168 -7.70 -2.82 3.22
N SER A 169 -8.60 -3.77 3.54
CA SER A 169 -9.60 -3.54 4.57
C SER A 169 -8.98 -3.30 5.95
N TYR A 170 -7.92 -4.03 6.30
CA TYR A 170 -7.18 -3.78 7.55
C TYR A 170 -6.54 -2.40 7.60
N VAL A 171 -5.96 -1.95 6.48
CA VAL A 171 -5.36 -0.60 6.38
C VAL A 171 -6.43 0.46 6.60
N ILE A 172 -7.57 0.35 5.90
CA ILE A 172 -8.69 1.29 6.03
C ILE A 172 -9.28 1.23 7.44
N ALA A 173 -9.47 0.03 8.01
CA ALA A 173 -9.99 -0.13 9.37
C ALA A 173 -9.06 0.51 10.42
N ASN A 174 -7.75 0.36 10.29
CA ASN A 174 -6.78 1.01 11.19
C ASN A 174 -6.83 2.54 11.05
N TRP A 175 -6.96 3.04 9.84
CA TRP A 175 -7.17 4.47 9.63
C TRP A 175 -8.50 4.95 10.26
N ILE A 176 -9.60 4.21 10.11
CA ILE A 176 -10.90 4.52 10.74
C ILE A 176 -10.75 4.58 12.27
N LYS A 177 -10.05 3.63 12.89
CA LYS A 177 -9.79 3.62 14.34
C LYS A 177 -9.05 4.87 14.84
N SER A 178 -8.20 5.47 14.01
CA SER A 178 -7.47 6.69 14.35
C SER A 178 -8.31 7.97 14.24
N GLN A 179 -9.55 7.88 13.71
CA GLN A 179 -10.43 9.05 13.57
C GLN A 179 -11.18 9.31 14.88
N THR A 180 -11.34 10.58 15.23
CA THR A 180 -12.11 11.00 16.42
C THR A 180 -13.63 10.97 16.17
N GLN A 181 -14.04 11.08 14.92
CA GLN A 181 -15.45 11.06 14.51
C GLN A 181 -15.83 9.71 13.91
N LYS A 182 -17.08 9.30 14.12
CA LYS A 182 -17.63 8.10 13.49
C LYS A 182 -17.69 8.26 11.99
N VAL A 183 -17.30 7.20 11.27
CA VAL A 183 -17.24 7.15 9.82
C VAL A 183 -18.51 6.49 9.27
N ASN A 184 -19.08 7.08 8.22
CA ASN A 184 -20.09 6.42 7.37
C ASN A 184 -19.37 5.82 6.16
N LEU A 185 -19.51 4.54 5.95
CA LEU A 185 -18.81 3.81 4.89
C LEU A 185 -19.74 3.63 3.67
N VAL A 186 -19.27 4.04 2.50
CA VAL A 186 -19.94 3.76 1.21
C VAL A 186 -19.07 2.79 0.43
N VAL A 187 -19.62 1.65 0.05
CA VAL A 187 -18.88 0.54 -0.58
C VAL A 187 -19.49 0.16 -1.92
N ALA A 188 -18.62 -0.04 -2.90
CA ALA A 188 -18.91 -0.72 -4.16
C ALA A 188 -17.78 -1.73 -4.43
N MET A 189 -18.09 -2.93 -4.89
CA MET A 189 -17.12 -4.00 -5.07
C MET A 189 -17.44 -4.90 -6.24
N MET A 190 -16.44 -5.55 -6.83
CA MET A 190 -16.62 -6.57 -7.85
C MET A 190 -16.98 -7.92 -7.24
N LYS A 191 -17.77 -8.75 -7.94
CA LYS A 191 -18.24 -10.07 -7.47
C LYS A 191 -17.14 -11.07 -7.14
N ASP A 192 -15.99 -10.97 -7.82
CA ASP A 192 -14.85 -11.86 -7.65
C ASP A 192 -14.05 -11.59 -6.35
N LYS A 193 -14.44 -10.59 -5.56
CA LYS A 193 -13.74 -10.22 -4.31
C LYS A 193 -14.38 -10.88 -3.08
N GLU A 194 -13.57 -11.05 -2.04
CA GLU A 194 -14.00 -11.63 -0.76
C GLU A 194 -14.71 -10.57 0.10
N HIS A 195 -15.88 -10.09 -0.39
CA HIS A 195 -16.58 -8.93 0.17
C HIS A 195 -17.01 -9.14 1.63
N GLN A 196 -17.46 -10.33 2.04
CA GLN A 196 -17.83 -10.61 3.43
C GLN A 196 -16.60 -10.47 4.37
N LYS A 197 -15.45 -11.05 3.99
CA LYS A 197 -14.21 -10.93 4.77
C LYS A 197 -13.69 -9.49 4.79
N PHE A 198 -13.81 -8.77 3.66
CA PHE A 198 -13.50 -7.35 3.58
C PHE A 198 -14.33 -6.54 4.57
N MET A 199 -15.64 -6.74 4.58
CA MET A 199 -16.58 -6.01 5.45
C MET A 199 -16.40 -6.32 6.93
N LYS A 200 -16.04 -7.54 7.29
CA LYS A 200 -15.77 -7.95 8.68
C LYS A 200 -14.77 -7.07 9.39
N SER A 201 -13.80 -6.49 8.65
CA SER A 201 -12.79 -5.58 9.20
C SER A 201 -13.37 -4.27 9.75
N PHE A 202 -14.59 -3.90 9.37
CA PHE A 202 -15.24 -2.65 9.75
C PHE A 202 -16.32 -2.81 10.82
N GLU A 203 -16.55 -4.06 11.27
CA GLU A 203 -17.55 -4.36 12.30
C GLU A 203 -17.25 -3.60 13.59
N GLY A 204 -18.25 -2.91 14.10
CA GLY A 204 -18.13 -2.04 15.30
C GLY A 204 -17.34 -0.74 15.12
N LEU A 205 -16.71 -0.50 13.96
CA LEU A 205 -15.88 0.69 13.71
C LEU A 205 -16.64 1.82 13.01
N VAL A 206 -17.68 1.50 12.24
CA VAL A 206 -18.39 2.47 11.42
C VAL A 206 -19.79 2.75 11.97
N ASN A 207 -20.30 3.95 11.70
CA ASN A 207 -21.64 4.35 12.11
C ASN A 207 -22.72 3.74 11.20
N SER A 208 -22.45 3.69 9.90
CA SER A 208 -23.34 3.10 8.89
C SER A 208 -22.55 2.57 7.70
N VAL A 209 -23.14 1.61 7.01
CA VAL A 209 -22.65 1.07 5.73
C VAL A 209 -23.72 1.29 4.66
N THR A 210 -23.33 1.90 3.55
CA THR A 210 -24.15 2.05 2.36
C THR A 210 -23.50 1.31 1.21
N ILE A 211 -24.20 0.35 0.63
CA ILE A 211 -23.73 -0.40 -0.53
C ILE A 211 -24.34 0.22 -1.77
N ILE A 212 -23.49 0.46 -2.76
CA ILE A 212 -23.91 1.03 -4.05
C ILE A 212 -23.47 0.11 -5.20
N ASP A 213 -24.26 0.09 -6.25
CA ASP A 213 -23.91 -0.63 -7.47
C ASP A 213 -22.78 0.11 -8.22
N ILE A 214 -21.96 -0.64 -8.99
CA ILE A 214 -20.97 -0.05 -9.88
C ILE A 214 -21.64 0.17 -11.25
N PRO A 215 -21.90 1.41 -11.68
CA PRO A 215 -22.57 1.65 -12.95
C PRO A 215 -21.74 1.14 -14.14
N ASN A 216 -22.42 0.53 -15.10
CA ASN A 216 -21.82 0.04 -16.36
C ASN A 216 -20.71 -1.01 -16.15
N GLN A 217 -20.80 -1.82 -15.09
CA GLN A 217 -19.87 -2.89 -14.80
C GLN A 217 -20.64 -4.19 -14.52
N ASP A 218 -20.69 -5.10 -15.47
CA ASP A 218 -21.40 -6.38 -15.36
C ASP A 218 -20.85 -7.30 -14.25
N GLY A 219 -19.56 -7.11 -13.90
CA GLY A 219 -18.91 -7.81 -12.80
C GLY A 219 -19.08 -7.17 -11.41
N GLY A 220 -19.82 -6.07 -11.29
CA GLY A 220 -20.12 -5.44 -10.00
C GLY A 220 -21.09 -6.31 -9.19
N ILE A 221 -20.86 -6.43 -7.87
CA ILE A 221 -21.83 -7.05 -6.98
C ILE A 221 -22.99 -6.08 -6.76
N SER A 222 -24.22 -6.57 -6.90
CA SER A 222 -25.38 -5.74 -6.62
C SER A 222 -25.58 -5.54 -5.11
N LYS A 223 -26.24 -4.44 -4.75
CA LYS A 223 -26.58 -4.17 -3.34
C LYS A 223 -27.40 -5.28 -2.67
N ASN A 224 -28.14 -6.07 -3.42
CA ASN A 224 -28.94 -7.17 -2.90
C ASN A 224 -28.08 -8.40 -2.62
N GLU A 225 -27.18 -8.77 -3.57
CA GLU A 225 -26.22 -9.86 -3.41
C GLU A 225 -25.19 -9.60 -2.31
N PHE A 226 -24.85 -8.33 -2.03
CA PHE A 226 -23.88 -7.98 -1.00
C PHE A 226 -24.40 -8.17 0.43
N LYS A 227 -25.72 -8.26 0.62
CA LYS A 227 -26.37 -8.42 1.93
C LYS A 227 -26.45 -9.87 2.41
N GLU A 228 -26.31 -10.84 1.50
CA GLU A 228 -26.27 -12.27 1.78
C GLU A 228 -24.85 -12.71 2.18
#